data_ddb82b2bce94672472cc429a9d65d836
#
_entry.id   ddb82b2bce94672472cc429a9d65d836
#
_cell.length_a   1.000
_cell.length_b   1.000
_cell.length_c   1.000
_cell.angle_alpha   90.00
_cell.angle_beta   90.00
_cell.angle_gamma   90.00
#
_symmetry.space_group_name_H-M   'P 1'
#
loop_
_entity.id
_entity.type
_entity.pdbx_description
1 polymer ?
#
loop_
_entity_poly.entity_id
_entity_poly.type
_entity_poly.pdbx_seq_one_letter_code
_entity_poly.pdbx_strand_id
1 'polypeptide(L)'
;MDLSRRHFLKLGSALGVSAALPACSLLKLTSKEDEYVYQLTAEPAQASLVPGYSTSVLGFNGSIPAPTIRCRQGQKVTIHFTNKLDEPTTIHWHGLRIPIAMDGVPFLSQPPIMPGESFTYEFTPPDAGTFWYHPHMNSVKQLGMGLVGLIIVEEAEPVVFDEEHALMLKHWHLDKKGQWKDLMIPRYSARMGTPGEWGTVNGKHNPQYTIKQNATVRARIANVDNTITYPIAVEGVDAWVIAIDGNPIETPYQLTQHKIGPGMRLDIAFIAPKAGDKVYVRQMKGKFVFPLCEFLSEESWLASDKSIPPLPLNPIAPVKLYQAQEIDFVFEWEGAVTPADKSGHAVPNFWLVNKRAWEGMSAGHIPEPLAKLELGKTYIFNLRNVTQYHHPIHLHGHTFTVLELDGKTLEKPFHTDTVLLGKNGSAKAAFVADNPGRWMYHCHVIEHMKTGLMGFIEVA
;
A
#
# COMPACT_ATOMS: atom_id res chain seq x y z
N MET A 1 8.67 -45.17 45.61
CA MET A 1 10.02 -44.62 45.52
C MET A 1 10.00 -43.57 44.42
N ASP A 2 9.96 -42.33 44.88
CA ASP A 2 9.99 -41.16 44.02
C ASP A 2 11.35 -40.99 43.34
N LEU A 3 11.41 -40.79 42.03
CA LEU A 3 12.59 -40.33 41.34
C LEU A 3 12.26 -39.00 40.61
N SER A 4 12.83 -37.98 41.21
CA SER A 4 12.64 -36.58 40.90
C SER A 4 13.17 -36.15 39.52
N ARG A 5 12.47 -35.18 38.94
CA ARG A 5 12.72 -34.50 37.64
C ARG A 5 14.01 -33.64 37.56
N ARG A 6 15.12 -34.02 38.22
CA ARG A 6 16.30 -33.14 38.32
C ARG A 6 17.59 -33.63 37.65
N HIS A 7 17.54 -34.63 36.74
CA HIS A 7 18.78 -35.19 36.16
C HIS A 7 18.83 -35.26 34.61
N PHE A 8 18.19 -34.32 33.90
CA PHE A 8 18.29 -34.28 32.43
C PHE A 8 18.90 -32.98 31.88
N LEU A 9 19.82 -32.40 32.63
CA LEU A 9 20.60 -31.25 32.18
C LEU A 9 22.08 -31.49 32.41
N LYS A 10 22.74 -32.27 31.57
CA LYS A 10 24.18 -32.23 31.25
C LYS A 10 24.53 -33.36 30.27
N LEU A 11 24.85 -33.03 29.09
CA LEU A 11 25.78 -33.55 28.07
C LEU A 11 25.17 -33.43 26.67
N GLY A 12 25.80 -32.65 25.84
CA GLY A 12 25.51 -32.52 24.41
C GLY A 12 26.07 -31.26 23.82
N SER A 13 27.37 -31.01 24.01
CA SER A 13 28.12 -30.03 23.24
C SER A 13 28.46 -30.62 21.86
N ALA A 14 28.33 -29.78 20.85
CA ALA A 14 29.02 -29.75 19.56
C ALA A 14 28.17 -30.07 18.33
N LEU A 15 28.19 -29.08 17.57
CA LEU A 15 28.19 -28.86 16.12
C LEU A 15 27.06 -27.93 15.68
N GLY A 16 27.40 -26.63 15.72
CA GLY A 16 26.56 -25.57 15.18
C GLY A 16 26.69 -25.54 13.69
N VAL A 17 25.55 -25.59 13.00
CA VAL A 17 25.38 -24.99 11.69
C VAL A 17 24.44 -23.81 11.93
N SER A 18 25.03 -22.61 11.99
CA SER A 18 24.28 -21.35 12.07
C SER A 18 23.59 -21.08 10.74
N ALA A 19 22.37 -21.54 10.59
CA ALA A 19 21.46 -20.95 9.62
C ALA A 19 21.00 -19.60 10.19
N ALA A 20 21.64 -18.53 9.76
CA ALA A 20 21.21 -17.17 10.06
C ALA A 20 19.88 -16.90 9.33
N LEU A 21 18.78 -17.07 10.04
CA LEU A 21 17.50 -16.48 9.65
C LEU A 21 17.63 -14.96 9.85
N PRO A 22 17.32 -14.13 8.86
CA PRO A 22 17.22 -12.70 9.09
C PRO A 22 15.90 -12.44 9.84
N ALA A 23 15.95 -12.50 11.15
CA ALA A 23 14.87 -12.00 11.98
C ALA A 23 14.92 -10.47 12.01
N CYS A 24 14.32 -9.81 11.01
CA CYS A 24 13.92 -8.42 11.14
C CYS A 24 12.67 -8.34 12.01
N SER A 25 12.81 -8.63 13.29
CA SER A 25 11.78 -8.35 14.28
C SER A 25 11.91 -6.90 14.73
N LEU A 26 10.87 -6.10 14.48
CA LEU A 26 10.65 -4.89 15.27
C LEU A 26 10.67 -5.29 16.76
N LEU A 27 11.54 -4.67 17.54
CA LEU A 27 11.49 -4.84 18.99
C LEU A 27 10.19 -4.23 19.49
N LYS A 28 9.24 -5.09 19.84
CA LYS A 28 8.05 -4.70 20.60
C LYS A 28 8.51 -4.35 22.02
N LEU A 29 8.52 -3.07 22.35
CA LEU A 29 9.20 -2.56 23.55
C LEU A 29 8.46 -2.77 24.86
N THR A 30 7.23 -3.18 24.91
CA THR A 30 6.49 -3.64 26.11
C THR A 30 5.02 -3.82 25.77
N SER A 31 4.37 -4.85 26.25
CA SER A 31 2.93 -5.04 26.19
C SER A 31 2.31 -4.72 27.56
N LYS A 32 1.60 -3.61 27.65
CA LYS A 32 0.30 -3.68 28.30
C LYS A 32 -0.60 -4.40 27.32
N GLU A 33 -1.49 -5.28 27.75
CA GLU A 33 -2.27 -6.17 26.88
C GLU A 33 -3.05 -5.51 25.72
N ASP A 34 -3.12 -4.16 25.70
CA ASP A 34 -3.93 -3.36 24.79
C ASP A 34 -3.16 -2.28 23.99
N GLU A 35 -1.84 -2.26 23.97
CA GLU A 35 -1.06 -1.23 23.28
C GLU A 35 0.08 -1.81 22.45
N TYR A 36 0.15 -1.38 21.15
CA TYR A 36 1.23 -1.73 20.22
C TYR A 36 2.20 -0.56 20.10
N VAL A 37 3.43 -0.74 20.60
CA VAL A 37 4.47 0.30 20.56
C VAL A 37 5.62 -0.12 19.65
N TYR A 38 5.97 0.76 18.69
CA TYR A 38 7.02 0.51 17.69
C TYR A 38 8.03 1.64 17.63
N GLN A 39 9.27 1.31 17.31
CA GLN A 39 10.30 2.27 16.91
C GLN A 39 10.50 2.17 15.41
N LEU A 40 10.44 3.29 14.73
CA LEU A 40 10.61 3.36 13.28
C LEU A 40 11.59 4.49 12.94
N THR A 41 12.57 4.19 12.11
CA THR A 41 13.58 5.15 11.68
C THR A 41 13.65 5.17 10.17
N ALA A 42 13.59 6.34 9.54
CA ALA A 42 13.95 6.48 8.12
C ALA A 42 15.43 6.78 8.02
N GLU A 43 16.18 5.95 7.30
CA GLU A 43 17.64 6.08 7.22
C GLU A 43 18.22 5.50 5.92
N PRO A 44 19.45 5.92 5.51
CA PRO A 44 20.17 5.26 4.44
C PRO A 44 20.44 3.79 4.76
N ALA A 45 20.33 2.94 3.75
CA ALA A 45 20.53 1.49 3.87
C ALA A 45 21.22 0.92 2.63
N GLN A 46 21.54 -0.38 2.66
CA GLN A 46 22.07 -1.14 1.54
C GLN A 46 21.16 -2.33 1.25
N ALA A 47 20.90 -2.59 -0.03
CA ALA A 47 20.09 -3.74 -0.44
C ALA A 47 20.69 -4.43 -1.67
N SER A 48 20.55 -5.76 -1.75
CA SER A 48 20.93 -6.53 -2.93
C SER A 48 19.71 -6.72 -3.83
N LEU A 49 19.39 -5.71 -4.63
CA LEU A 49 18.23 -5.67 -5.53
C LEU A 49 18.56 -6.21 -6.93
N VAL A 50 19.81 -6.12 -7.34
CA VAL A 50 20.35 -6.68 -8.58
C VAL A 50 21.34 -7.77 -8.20
N PRO A 51 21.25 -9.00 -8.74
CA PRO A 51 22.14 -10.10 -8.38
C PRO A 51 23.62 -9.71 -8.48
N GLY A 52 24.38 -9.94 -7.40
CA GLY A 52 25.82 -9.67 -7.34
C GLY A 52 26.19 -8.21 -7.05
N TYR A 53 25.23 -7.31 -6.87
CA TYR A 53 25.51 -5.90 -6.59
C TYR A 53 24.78 -5.43 -5.32
N SER A 54 25.40 -4.49 -4.60
CA SER A 54 24.81 -3.75 -3.50
C SER A 54 24.36 -2.38 -4.00
N THR A 55 23.15 -1.99 -3.65
CA THR A 55 22.55 -0.70 -4.01
C THR A 55 22.32 0.11 -2.74
N SER A 56 22.77 1.37 -2.74
CA SER A 56 22.43 2.31 -1.67
C SER A 56 20.97 2.72 -1.81
N VAL A 57 20.17 2.46 -0.80
CA VAL A 57 18.73 2.70 -0.76
C VAL A 57 18.36 3.56 0.45
N LEU A 58 17.10 3.93 0.56
CA LEU A 58 16.51 4.45 1.77
C LEU A 58 15.61 3.36 2.37
N GLY A 59 15.74 3.08 3.67
CA GLY A 59 14.98 2.03 4.31
C GLY A 59 14.40 2.44 5.66
N PHE A 60 13.27 1.89 6.02
CA PHE A 60 12.83 1.96 7.40
C PHE A 60 13.57 0.91 8.23
N ASN A 61 14.15 1.36 9.34
CA ASN A 61 15.04 0.57 10.20
C ASN A 61 16.17 -0.12 9.42
N GLY A 62 16.71 0.57 8.42
CA GLY A 62 17.87 0.13 7.62
C GLY A 62 17.62 -1.11 6.76
N SER A 63 16.39 -1.49 6.46
CA SER A 63 16.08 -2.75 5.76
C SER A 63 15.17 -2.60 4.55
N ILE A 64 15.37 -3.49 3.57
CA ILE A 64 14.47 -3.78 2.46
C ILE A 64 14.19 -5.29 2.45
N PRO A 65 12.95 -5.73 2.58
CA PRO A 65 11.74 -4.93 2.85
C PRO A 65 11.80 -4.25 4.23
N ALA A 66 11.07 -3.15 4.35
CA ALA A 66 10.86 -2.51 5.63
C ALA A 66 10.12 -3.45 6.61
N PRO A 67 10.27 -3.26 7.93
CA PRO A 67 9.53 -4.04 8.91
C PRO A 67 8.02 -3.95 8.70
N THR A 68 7.33 -5.08 8.75
CA THR A 68 5.86 -5.10 8.77
C THR A 68 5.37 -4.77 10.18
N ILE A 69 4.62 -3.69 10.32
CA ILE A 69 3.93 -3.33 11.56
C ILE A 69 2.68 -4.21 11.66
N ARG A 70 2.46 -4.85 12.81
CA ARG A 70 1.25 -5.65 13.08
C ARG A 70 0.55 -5.12 14.31
N CYS A 71 -0.73 -4.82 14.17
CA CYS A 71 -1.58 -4.38 15.27
C CYS A 71 -2.96 -5.02 15.13
N ARG A 72 -3.86 -4.75 16.06
CA ARG A 72 -5.23 -5.27 16.03
C ARG A 72 -6.23 -4.14 15.91
N GLN A 73 -7.31 -4.39 15.17
CA GLN A 73 -8.45 -3.50 15.02
C GLN A 73 -8.99 -3.06 16.38
N GLY A 74 -9.19 -1.74 16.53
CA GLY A 74 -9.70 -1.15 17.77
C GLY A 74 -8.68 -1.02 18.90
N GLN A 75 -7.40 -1.44 18.71
CA GLN A 75 -6.36 -1.27 19.72
C GLN A 75 -5.41 -0.12 19.37
N LYS A 76 -4.94 0.57 20.39
CA LYS A 76 -4.05 1.72 20.26
C LYS A 76 -2.69 1.30 19.69
N VAL A 77 -2.21 2.06 18.74
CA VAL A 77 -0.87 1.94 18.14
C VAL A 77 -0.09 3.21 18.40
N THR A 78 1.12 3.08 18.92
CA THR A 78 2.07 4.16 19.12
C THR A 78 3.34 3.88 18.34
N ILE A 79 3.74 4.78 17.45
CA ILE A 79 4.93 4.64 16.62
C ILE A 79 5.83 5.84 16.86
N HIS A 80 6.96 5.60 17.53
CA HIS A 80 8.01 6.61 17.71
C HIS A 80 8.88 6.63 16.46
N PHE A 81 8.70 7.66 15.66
CA PHE A 81 9.44 7.82 14.42
C PHE A 81 10.62 8.78 14.59
N THR A 82 11.75 8.45 13.97
CA THR A 82 12.94 9.30 13.90
C THR A 82 13.41 9.45 12.46
N ASN A 83 13.62 10.69 12.03
CA ASN A 83 14.20 11.00 10.72
C ASN A 83 15.72 11.07 10.80
N LYS A 84 16.41 10.07 10.25
CA LYS A 84 17.87 10.06 10.08
C LYS A 84 18.30 10.27 8.61
N LEU A 85 17.41 10.78 7.78
CA LEU A 85 17.75 11.22 6.43
C LEU A 85 18.47 12.58 6.48
N ASP A 86 19.05 12.99 5.36
CA ASP A 86 19.61 14.32 5.14
C ASP A 86 18.59 15.36 4.66
N GLU A 87 17.32 14.97 4.55
CA GLU A 87 16.20 15.80 4.08
C GLU A 87 14.96 15.62 4.95
N PRO A 88 13.99 16.59 4.91
CA PRO A 88 12.73 16.45 5.63
C PRO A 88 11.90 15.27 5.14
N THR A 89 11.12 14.68 6.06
CA THR A 89 10.19 13.59 5.74
C THR A 89 8.93 13.66 6.59
N THR A 90 7.94 12.82 6.29
CA THR A 90 6.77 12.48 7.11
C THR A 90 6.40 11.04 6.85
N ILE A 91 5.48 10.45 7.61
CA ILE A 91 4.91 9.14 7.29
C ILE A 91 3.41 9.25 7.15
N HIS A 92 2.91 8.87 5.98
CA HIS A 92 1.49 8.64 5.72
C HIS A 92 1.15 7.15 5.91
N TRP A 93 0.01 6.89 6.52
CA TRP A 93 -0.55 5.57 6.79
C TRP A 93 -1.64 5.26 5.79
N HIS A 94 -1.24 4.83 4.62
CA HIS A 94 -2.10 4.68 3.44
C HIS A 94 -3.24 3.71 3.67
N GLY A 95 -4.46 4.21 3.49
CA GLY A 95 -5.71 3.47 3.60
C GLY A 95 -6.32 3.43 5.00
N LEU A 96 -5.61 3.90 6.05
CA LEU A 96 -6.15 3.95 7.39
C LEU A 96 -7.07 5.17 7.60
N ARG A 97 -8.24 4.96 8.20
CA ARG A 97 -9.14 6.02 8.66
C ARG A 97 -8.76 6.42 10.08
N ILE A 98 -7.83 7.32 10.21
CA ILE A 98 -7.25 7.78 11.48
C ILE A 98 -7.45 9.29 11.64
N PRO A 99 -7.25 9.87 12.84
CA PRO A 99 -7.34 11.32 13.02
C PRO A 99 -6.38 12.09 12.11
N ILE A 100 -6.84 13.21 11.53
CA ILE A 100 -6.07 14.03 10.58
C ILE A 100 -4.67 14.41 11.09
N ALA A 101 -4.51 14.67 12.39
CA ALA A 101 -3.22 15.01 13.00
C ALA A 101 -2.16 13.89 12.85
N MET A 102 -2.57 12.66 12.51
CA MET A 102 -1.70 11.50 12.33
C MET A 102 -1.57 11.08 10.86
N ASP A 103 -2.20 11.80 9.92
CA ASP A 103 -2.21 11.45 8.49
C ASP A 103 -0.84 11.56 7.80
N GLY A 104 0.06 12.39 8.34
CA GLY A 104 1.44 12.47 7.86
C GLY A 104 1.66 13.29 6.59
N VAL A 105 0.72 14.17 6.21
CA VAL A 105 0.88 15.07 5.06
C VAL A 105 1.54 16.39 5.51
N PRO A 106 2.73 16.74 4.97
CA PRO A 106 3.43 17.93 5.37
C PRO A 106 2.62 19.19 5.07
N PHE A 107 2.61 20.14 6.03
CA PHE A 107 1.89 21.42 6.01
C PHE A 107 0.36 21.31 6.09
N LEU A 108 -0.25 20.19 5.76
CA LEU A 108 -1.69 19.96 5.81
C LEU A 108 -2.12 19.38 7.16
N SER A 109 -1.50 18.29 7.60
CA SER A 109 -1.80 17.60 8.85
C SER A 109 -0.73 17.79 9.93
N GLN A 110 0.52 18.04 9.55
CA GLN A 110 1.65 18.25 10.45
C GLN A 110 2.77 19.03 9.77
N PRO A 111 3.70 19.64 10.52
CA PRO A 111 4.97 20.12 9.97
C PRO A 111 5.82 18.96 9.42
N PRO A 112 6.70 19.21 8.42
CA PRO A 112 7.73 18.24 8.06
C PRO A 112 8.62 17.90 9.24
N ILE A 113 9.05 16.65 9.36
CA ILE A 113 10.00 16.17 10.37
C ILE A 113 11.40 16.38 9.81
N MET A 114 12.16 17.31 10.38
CA MET A 114 13.49 17.69 9.88
C MET A 114 14.53 16.59 10.17
N PRO A 115 15.71 16.63 9.50
CA PRO A 115 16.81 15.73 9.80
C PRO A 115 17.17 15.73 11.29
N GLY A 116 17.22 14.55 11.91
CA GLY A 116 17.50 14.34 13.34
C GLY A 116 16.28 14.51 14.26
N GLU A 117 15.15 15.00 13.77
CA GLU A 117 13.94 15.14 14.57
C GLU A 117 13.14 13.85 14.66
N SER A 118 12.24 13.82 15.64
CA SER A 118 11.33 12.70 15.89
C SER A 118 9.88 13.19 15.96
N PHE A 119 8.95 12.28 15.64
CA PHE A 119 7.51 12.48 15.78
C PHE A 119 6.88 11.21 16.32
N THR A 120 5.85 11.32 17.15
CA THR A 120 5.10 10.17 17.65
C THR A 120 3.73 10.13 16.99
N TYR A 121 3.48 9.07 16.23
CA TYR A 121 2.16 8.77 15.67
C TYR A 121 1.38 7.90 16.66
N GLU A 122 0.18 8.34 17.02
CA GLU A 122 -0.72 7.61 17.92
C GLU A 122 -2.11 7.54 17.32
N PHE A 123 -2.60 6.33 17.06
CA PHE A 123 -3.93 6.13 16.51
C PHE A 123 -4.50 4.76 16.89
N THR A 124 -5.82 4.63 16.71
CA THR A 124 -6.55 3.37 16.88
C THR A 124 -7.21 3.05 15.54
N PRO A 125 -6.71 2.06 14.77
CA PRO A 125 -7.28 1.74 13.48
C PRO A 125 -8.68 1.13 13.64
N PRO A 126 -9.72 1.72 13.01
CA PRO A 126 -11.08 1.18 13.09
C PRO A 126 -11.28 -0.03 12.17
N ASP A 127 -10.43 -0.20 11.18
CA ASP A 127 -10.55 -1.21 10.13
C ASP A 127 -9.43 -2.23 10.22
N ALA A 128 -9.78 -3.51 10.02
CA ALA A 128 -8.82 -4.60 9.82
C ALA A 128 -8.46 -4.72 8.34
N GLY A 129 -7.25 -5.21 8.04
CA GLY A 129 -6.83 -5.47 6.67
C GLY A 129 -5.37 -5.22 6.38
N THR A 130 -5.06 -5.15 5.10
CA THR A 130 -3.73 -4.89 4.56
C THR A 130 -3.60 -3.43 4.16
N PHE A 131 -2.74 -2.72 4.87
CA PHE A 131 -2.41 -1.31 4.65
C PHE A 131 -0.91 -1.17 4.49
N TRP A 132 -0.43 0.05 4.21
CA TRP A 132 0.99 0.30 4.07
C TRP A 132 1.37 1.71 4.51
N TYR A 133 2.65 2.00 4.64
CA TYR A 133 3.14 3.30 5.08
C TYR A 133 4.30 3.77 4.21
N HIS A 134 4.34 5.08 3.95
CA HIS A 134 5.33 5.70 3.09
C HIS A 134 5.46 7.21 3.36
N PRO A 135 6.56 7.87 2.93
CA PRO A 135 6.69 9.32 3.03
C PRO A 135 5.68 10.05 2.14
N HIS A 136 5.22 11.20 2.61
CA HIS A 136 4.47 12.15 1.80
C HIS A 136 5.27 13.45 1.51
N MET A 137 6.59 13.43 1.75
CA MET A 137 7.55 14.49 1.42
C MET A 137 8.58 13.95 0.43
N ASN A 138 8.84 14.69 -0.67
CA ASN A 138 9.74 14.25 -1.74
C ASN A 138 9.50 12.80 -2.20
N SER A 139 8.22 12.45 -2.38
CA SER A 139 7.77 11.05 -2.56
C SER A 139 8.41 10.36 -3.76
N VAL A 140 8.72 11.08 -4.85
CA VAL A 140 9.42 10.49 -6.02
C VAL A 140 10.74 9.84 -5.58
N LYS A 141 11.55 10.56 -4.79
CA LYS A 141 12.83 10.06 -4.30
C LYS A 141 12.64 9.08 -3.13
N GLN A 142 11.97 9.51 -2.07
CA GLN A 142 11.94 8.76 -0.82
C GLN A 142 11.20 7.41 -0.97
N LEU A 143 10.01 7.39 -1.57
CA LEU A 143 9.30 6.16 -1.88
C LEU A 143 10.04 5.38 -2.99
N GLY A 144 10.50 6.07 -4.04
CA GLY A 144 11.25 5.45 -5.15
C GLY A 144 12.48 4.70 -4.66
N MET A 145 13.24 5.25 -3.72
CA MET A 145 14.44 4.66 -3.16
C MET A 145 14.21 3.63 -2.04
N GLY A 146 12.95 3.38 -1.62
CA GLY A 146 12.66 2.23 -0.78
C GLY A 146 11.97 2.50 0.57
N LEU A 147 11.63 3.74 0.90
CA LEU A 147 10.87 4.04 2.13
C LEU A 147 9.40 3.62 1.97
N VAL A 148 9.16 2.32 2.03
CA VAL A 148 7.83 1.70 1.99
C VAL A 148 7.78 0.51 2.94
N GLY A 149 6.67 0.34 3.65
CA GLY A 149 6.46 -0.81 4.53
C GLY A 149 4.98 -1.13 4.71
N LEU A 150 4.68 -2.34 5.13
CA LEU A 150 3.31 -2.78 5.38
C LEU A 150 2.91 -2.53 6.84
N ILE A 151 1.65 -2.17 7.02
CA ILE A 151 0.95 -2.25 8.30
C ILE A 151 -0.24 -3.19 8.11
N ILE A 152 -0.25 -4.27 8.88
CA ILE A 152 -1.32 -5.26 8.89
C ILE A 152 -2.11 -5.04 10.18
N VAL A 153 -3.37 -4.69 10.02
CA VAL A 153 -4.31 -4.61 11.12
C VAL A 153 -5.09 -5.92 11.14
N GLU A 154 -4.83 -6.72 12.16
CA GLU A 154 -5.52 -7.99 12.39
C GLU A 154 -6.96 -7.73 12.81
N GLU A 155 -7.86 -8.62 12.44
CA GLU A 155 -9.26 -8.58 12.79
C GLU A 155 -9.43 -8.58 14.33
N ALA A 156 -10.45 -7.87 14.86
CA ALA A 156 -10.73 -7.81 16.31
C ALA A 156 -10.94 -9.20 16.89
N GLU A 157 -11.75 -10.01 16.21
CA GLU A 157 -11.89 -11.43 16.46
C GLU A 157 -10.95 -12.19 15.52
N PRO A 158 -10.07 -13.06 16.03
CA PRO A 158 -9.06 -13.75 15.22
C PRO A 158 -9.68 -14.59 14.09
N VAL A 159 -9.28 -14.33 12.86
CA VAL A 159 -9.55 -15.19 11.71
C VAL A 159 -8.30 -16.02 11.43
N VAL A 160 -8.43 -17.35 11.51
CA VAL A 160 -7.29 -18.24 11.42
C VAL A 160 -7.13 -18.75 9.99
N PHE A 161 -6.06 -18.34 9.33
CA PHE A 161 -5.46 -19.00 8.19
C PHE A 161 -4.29 -19.86 8.67
N ASP A 162 -4.04 -21.01 8.04
CA ASP A 162 -2.88 -21.82 8.40
C ASP A 162 -1.57 -21.12 8.07
N GLU A 163 -1.57 -20.33 6.98
CA GLU A 163 -0.40 -19.57 6.54
C GLU A 163 -0.81 -18.20 5.97
N GLU A 164 0.06 -17.21 6.21
CA GLU A 164 -0.12 -15.87 5.69
C GLU A 164 1.20 -15.35 5.10
N HIS A 165 1.12 -14.78 3.90
CA HIS A 165 2.26 -14.19 3.19
C HIS A 165 1.96 -12.76 2.76
N ALA A 166 2.80 -11.83 3.18
CA ALA A 166 2.72 -10.42 2.77
C ALA A 166 3.70 -10.17 1.62
N LEU A 167 3.19 -9.65 0.49
CA LEU A 167 3.92 -9.52 -0.77
C LEU A 167 3.89 -8.05 -1.20
N MET A 168 5.00 -7.32 -1.04
CA MET A 168 5.18 -5.97 -1.57
C MET A 168 5.75 -6.00 -2.98
N LEU A 169 5.00 -5.50 -3.95
CA LEU A 169 5.41 -5.42 -5.36
C LEU A 169 6.04 -4.05 -5.62
N LYS A 170 7.26 -4.03 -6.12
CA LYS A 170 7.96 -2.80 -6.44
C LYS A 170 8.95 -3.00 -7.59
N HIS A 171 9.00 -2.02 -8.51
CA HIS A 171 10.09 -1.87 -9.47
C HIS A 171 11.09 -0.82 -9.02
N TRP A 172 12.35 -1.04 -9.36
CA TRP A 172 13.48 -0.20 -9.01
C TRP A 172 14.12 0.37 -10.27
N HIS A 173 14.47 1.66 -10.24
CA HIS A 173 15.09 2.37 -11.36
C HIS A 173 16.61 2.18 -11.31
N LEU A 174 17.05 0.96 -11.60
CA LEU A 174 18.45 0.56 -11.50
C LEU A 174 18.97 0.08 -12.86
N ASP A 175 20.26 0.31 -13.09
CA ASP A 175 20.97 -0.32 -14.19
C ASP A 175 21.35 -1.78 -13.85
N LYS A 176 22.01 -2.47 -14.79
CA LYS A 176 22.46 -3.86 -14.61
C LYS A 176 23.55 -4.05 -13.55
N LYS A 177 24.12 -2.96 -13.01
CA LYS A 177 25.11 -2.95 -11.94
C LYS A 177 24.55 -2.45 -10.60
N GLY A 178 23.22 -2.30 -10.50
CA GLY A 178 22.56 -1.82 -9.29
C GLY A 178 22.75 -0.33 -9.00
N GLN A 179 23.15 0.47 -10.02
CA GLN A 179 23.27 1.91 -9.88
C GLN A 179 21.96 2.60 -10.23
N TRP A 180 21.65 3.67 -9.49
CA TRP A 180 20.42 4.43 -9.72
C TRP A 180 20.42 5.10 -11.09
N LYS A 181 19.28 5.00 -11.76
CA LYS A 181 18.88 5.78 -12.92
C LYS A 181 17.92 6.88 -12.48
N ASP A 182 17.53 7.74 -13.41
CA ASP A 182 16.57 8.79 -13.14
C ASP A 182 15.24 8.20 -12.65
N LEU A 183 14.81 8.64 -11.47
CA LEU A 183 13.53 8.23 -10.86
C LEU A 183 12.33 8.91 -11.54
N MET A 184 12.55 10.02 -12.22
CA MET A 184 11.54 10.82 -12.88
C MET A 184 12.08 11.40 -14.18
N ILE A 185 11.51 11.00 -15.31
CA ILE A 185 11.85 11.51 -16.64
C ILE A 185 10.62 12.27 -17.19
N PRO A 186 10.71 13.58 -17.46
CA PRO A 186 9.55 14.43 -17.78
C PRO A 186 8.66 13.87 -18.89
N ARG A 187 9.23 13.32 -19.98
CA ARG A 187 8.46 12.71 -21.07
C ARG A 187 7.62 11.50 -20.66
N TYR A 188 8.04 10.79 -19.60
CA TYR A 188 7.29 9.65 -19.04
C TYR A 188 6.33 10.13 -17.96
N SER A 189 6.72 11.10 -17.14
CA SER A 189 5.85 11.72 -16.13
C SER A 189 4.61 12.34 -16.75
N ALA A 190 4.74 12.92 -17.94
CA ALA A 190 3.62 13.44 -18.76
C ALA A 190 2.78 12.32 -19.42
N ARG A 191 3.02 11.04 -19.11
CA ARG A 191 2.34 9.87 -19.72
C ARG A 191 2.00 8.83 -18.65
N MET A 192 2.65 7.67 -18.66
CA MET A 192 2.38 6.56 -17.73
C MET A 192 3.26 6.59 -16.49
N GLY A 193 4.14 7.56 -16.34
CA GLY A 193 5.22 7.61 -15.36
C GLY A 193 6.48 6.87 -15.82
N THR A 194 7.61 7.11 -15.15
CA THR A 194 8.90 6.47 -15.44
C THR A 194 8.92 5.05 -14.88
N PRO A 195 9.00 3.99 -15.71
CA PRO A 195 9.02 2.62 -15.22
C PRO A 195 10.39 2.25 -14.66
N GLY A 196 10.42 1.56 -13.52
CA GLY A 196 11.59 0.87 -13.04
C GLY A 196 11.88 -0.39 -13.86
N GLU A 197 13.15 -0.80 -13.96
CA GLU A 197 13.57 -1.95 -14.78
C GLU A 197 13.64 -3.26 -13.98
N TRP A 198 13.81 -3.20 -12.66
CA TRP A 198 13.98 -4.36 -11.79
C TRP A 198 12.77 -4.56 -10.90
N GLY A 199 11.90 -5.51 -11.28
CA GLY A 199 10.74 -5.92 -10.48
C GLY A 199 11.14 -6.84 -9.35
N THR A 200 10.63 -6.58 -8.15
CA THR A 200 10.86 -7.41 -6.96
C THR A 200 9.58 -7.63 -6.18
N VAL A 201 9.54 -8.75 -5.46
CA VAL A 201 8.59 -9.01 -4.38
C VAL A 201 9.40 -9.08 -3.09
N ASN A 202 9.07 -8.21 -2.13
CA ASN A 202 9.81 -8.10 -0.88
C ASN A 202 11.32 -7.88 -1.08
N GLY A 203 11.71 -7.07 -2.07
CA GLY A 203 13.12 -6.80 -2.41
C GLY A 203 13.85 -7.93 -3.11
N LYS A 204 13.19 -9.04 -3.44
CA LYS A 204 13.77 -10.21 -4.13
C LYS A 204 13.17 -10.39 -5.51
N HIS A 205 14.00 -10.76 -6.49
CA HIS A 205 13.53 -11.07 -7.83
C HIS A 205 12.96 -12.50 -7.87
N ASN A 206 11.68 -12.62 -8.24
CA ASN A 206 10.95 -13.89 -8.35
C ASN A 206 11.20 -14.87 -7.18
N PRO A 207 10.93 -14.48 -5.91
CA PRO A 207 11.19 -15.34 -4.77
C PRO A 207 10.29 -16.57 -4.76
N GLN A 208 10.83 -17.68 -4.22
CA GLN A 208 10.07 -18.87 -3.87
C GLN A 208 9.77 -18.86 -2.38
N TYR A 209 8.53 -19.13 -2.03
CA TYR A 209 8.05 -19.35 -0.67
C TYR A 209 7.63 -20.82 -0.52
N THR A 210 7.70 -21.36 0.68
CA THR A 210 7.20 -22.69 1.00
C THR A 210 5.85 -22.59 1.69
N ILE A 211 4.91 -23.46 1.32
CA ILE A 211 3.59 -23.59 1.96
C ILE A 211 3.31 -25.06 2.27
N LYS A 212 2.47 -25.33 3.26
CA LYS A 212 2.07 -26.68 3.64
C LYS A 212 0.91 -27.15 2.80
N GLN A 213 0.98 -28.38 2.28
CA GLN A 213 -0.13 -29.04 1.59
C GLN A 213 -1.43 -28.95 2.42
N ASN A 214 -2.55 -28.67 1.77
CA ASN A 214 -3.87 -28.47 2.37
C ASN A 214 -3.99 -27.25 3.30
N ALA A 215 -2.98 -26.40 3.42
CA ALA A 215 -3.08 -25.17 4.18
C ALA A 215 -4.08 -24.20 3.55
N THR A 216 -4.87 -23.54 4.38
CA THR A 216 -5.56 -22.30 3.99
C THR A 216 -4.53 -21.18 3.96
N VAL A 217 -4.24 -20.64 2.79
CA VAL A 217 -3.21 -19.60 2.58
C VAL A 217 -3.88 -18.27 2.30
N ARG A 218 -3.50 -17.21 3.05
CA ARG A 218 -3.84 -15.81 2.73
C ARG A 218 -2.59 -15.12 2.17
N ALA A 219 -2.64 -14.67 0.93
CA ALA A 219 -1.59 -13.85 0.35
C ALA A 219 -2.08 -12.39 0.26
N ARG A 220 -1.38 -11.50 0.98
CA ARG A 220 -1.63 -10.06 1.05
C ARG A 220 -0.71 -9.36 0.06
N ILE A 221 -1.24 -8.92 -1.06
CA ILE A 221 -0.47 -8.32 -2.17
C ILE A 221 -0.63 -6.81 -2.12
N ALA A 222 0.46 -6.08 -1.93
CA ALA A 222 0.46 -4.62 -1.93
C ALA A 222 1.30 -4.09 -3.09
N ASN A 223 0.71 -3.23 -3.92
CA ASN A 223 1.43 -2.50 -4.94
C ASN A 223 2.01 -1.20 -4.35
N VAL A 224 3.26 -1.26 -3.92
CA VAL A 224 4.01 -0.12 -3.37
C VAL A 224 4.94 0.52 -4.42
N ASP A 225 4.63 0.32 -5.70
CA ASP A 225 5.37 0.89 -6.82
C ASP A 225 5.01 2.36 -7.03
N ASN A 226 5.94 3.13 -7.58
CA ASN A 226 5.68 4.54 -7.92
C ASN A 226 4.75 4.69 -9.14
N THR A 227 4.70 3.68 -10.03
CA THR A 227 4.24 3.87 -11.41
C THR A 227 3.46 2.69 -11.96
N ILE A 228 3.89 1.46 -11.65
CA ILE A 228 3.44 0.25 -12.37
C ILE A 228 2.08 -0.22 -11.87
N THR A 229 1.14 -0.42 -12.78
CA THR A 229 -0.09 -1.19 -12.54
C THR A 229 0.19 -2.67 -12.82
N TYR A 230 -0.17 -3.52 -11.87
CA TYR A 230 -0.01 -4.98 -11.98
C TYR A 230 -1.37 -5.65 -12.24
N PRO A 231 -1.62 -6.18 -13.44
CA PRO A 231 -2.68 -7.15 -13.64
C PRO A 231 -2.24 -8.50 -13.05
N ILE A 232 -2.82 -8.87 -11.92
CA ILE A 232 -2.46 -10.07 -11.15
C ILE A 232 -3.32 -11.26 -11.60
N ALA A 233 -2.69 -12.39 -11.79
CA ALA A 233 -3.32 -13.71 -11.93
C ALA A 233 -2.58 -14.75 -11.08
N VAL A 234 -3.28 -15.83 -10.73
CA VAL A 234 -2.71 -16.96 -10.00
C VAL A 234 -2.91 -18.23 -10.84
N GLU A 235 -1.87 -19.05 -10.92
CA GLU A 235 -1.88 -20.32 -11.62
C GLU A 235 -1.53 -21.46 -10.65
N GLY A 236 -2.09 -22.64 -10.88
CA GLY A 236 -1.84 -23.85 -10.10
C GLY A 236 -2.90 -24.16 -9.03
N VAL A 237 -3.77 -23.21 -8.71
CA VAL A 237 -4.90 -23.37 -7.77
C VAL A 237 -6.06 -22.46 -8.13
N ASP A 238 -7.24 -22.73 -7.58
CA ASP A 238 -8.34 -21.80 -7.54
C ASP A 238 -8.09 -20.78 -6.40
N ALA A 239 -7.78 -19.53 -6.78
CA ALA A 239 -7.59 -18.45 -5.84
C ALA A 239 -8.82 -17.54 -5.78
N TRP A 240 -9.14 -17.04 -4.61
CA TRP A 240 -10.30 -16.18 -4.35
C TRP A 240 -9.86 -14.81 -3.87
N VAL A 241 -10.44 -13.76 -4.43
CA VAL A 241 -10.31 -12.40 -3.88
C VAL A 241 -11.18 -12.32 -2.64
N ILE A 242 -10.56 -12.00 -1.50
CA ILE A 242 -11.23 -11.93 -0.20
C ILE A 242 -11.25 -10.51 0.38
N ALA A 243 -10.32 -9.63 -0.05
CA ALA A 243 -10.34 -8.21 0.31
C ALA A 243 -9.69 -7.35 -0.77
N ILE A 244 -10.15 -6.11 -0.90
CA ILE A 244 -9.60 -5.05 -1.76
C ILE A 244 -9.27 -3.86 -0.85
N ASP A 245 -8.04 -3.34 -0.95
CA ASP A 245 -7.57 -2.17 -0.17
C ASP A 245 -7.87 -2.28 1.33
N GLY A 246 -7.59 -3.45 1.91
CA GLY A 246 -7.85 -3.74 3.31
C GLY A 246 -9.33 -4.03 3.64
N ASN A 247 -10.26 -3.84 2.71
CA ASN A 247 -11.68 -4.03 2.96
C ASN A 247 -12.13 -5.42 2.49
N PRO A 248 -12.67 -6.26 3.39
CA PRO A 248 -13.21 -7.57 3.04
C PRO A 248 -14.32 -7.49 1.99
N ILE A 249 -14.35 -8.46 1.11
CA ILE A 249 -15.42 -8.64 0.12
C ILE A 249 -16.52 -9.47 0.74
N GLU A 250 -17.75 -8.95 0.80
CA GLU A 250 -18.91 -9.64 1.36
C GLU A 250 -19.15 -11.00 0.69
N THR A 251 -18.94 -11.06 -0.62
CA THR A 251 -19.01 -12.32 -1.38
C THR A 251 -17.69 -12.49 -2.14
N PRO A 252 -16.73 -13.26 -1.63
CA PRO A 252 -15.50 -13.59 -2.34
C PRO A 252 -15.76 -14.14 -3.74
N TYR A 253 -14.92 -13.77 -4.70
CA TYR A 253 -15.04 -14.22 -6.08
C TYR A 253 -13.72 -14.82 -6.58
N GLN A 254 -13.82 -15.76 -7.52
CA GLN A 254 -12.64 -16.43 -8.10
C GLN A 254 -11.77 -15.43 -8.87
N LEU A 255 -10.49 -15.42 -8.57
CA LEU A 255 -9.52 -14.57 -9.24
C LEU A 255 -9.17 -15.13 -10.62
N THR A 256 -9.68 -14.52 -11.67
CA THR A 256 -9.19 -14.76 -13.03
C THR A 256 -8.07 -13.79 -13.38
N GLN A 257 -8.32 -12.50 -13.20
CA GLN A 257 -7.35 -11.41 -13.31
C GLN A 257 -7.87 -10.20 -12.53
N HIS A 258 -7.01 -9.56 -11.75
CA HIS A 258 -7.34 -8.30 -11.06
C HIS A 258 -6.21 -7.29 -11.27
N LYS A 259 -6.56 -6.02 -11.55
CA LYS A 259 -5.58 -4.95 -11.73
C LYS A 259 -5.42 -4.18 -10.42
N ILE A 260 -4.19 -4.11 -9.92
CA ILE A 260 -3.83 -3.24 -8.80
C ILE A 260 -2.90 -2.13 -9.28
N GLY A 261 -3.37 -0.89 -9.21
CA GLY A 261 -2.56 0.32 -9.45
C GLY A 261 -1.63 0.61 -8.27
N PRO A 262 -0.67 1.54 -8.43
CA PRO A 262 0.09 2.06 -7.31
C PRO A 262 -0.81 2.46 -6.14
N GLY A 263 -0.43 2.07 -4.92
CA GLY A 263 -1.21 2.32 -3.70
C GLY A 263 -2.21 1.24 -3.34
N MET A 264 -2.68 0.44 -4.29
CA MET A 264 -3.72 -0.57 -4.09
C MET A 264 -3.20 -1.86 -3.47
N ARG A 265 -4.08 -2.56 -2.77
CA ARG A 265 -3.82 -3.86 -2.14
C ARG A 265 -4.89 -4.86 -2.56
N LEU A 266 -4.51 -6.12 -2.61
CA LEU A 266 -5.38 -7.23 -2.94
C LEU A 266 -5.06 -8.40 -2.01
N ASP A 267 -6.00 -8.82 -1.18
CA ASP A 267 -5.87 -10.05 -0.42
C ASP A 267 -6.55 -11.19 -1.17
N ILE A 268 -5.81 -12.25 -1.40
CA ILE A 268 -6.32 -13.48 -2.01
C ILE A 268 -6.17 -14.64 -1.04
N ALA A 269 -7.04 -15.63 -1.19
CA ALA A 269 -6.94 -16.87 -0.44
C ALA A 269 -7.09 -18.08 -1.35
N PHE A 270 -6.40 -19.16 -0.99
CA PHE A 270 -6.48 -20.45 -1.69
C PHE A 270 -6.15 -21.60 -0.74
N ILE A 271 -6.50 -22.82 -1.14
CA ILE A 271 -6.05 -24.04 -0.49
C ILE A 271 -4.78 -24.50 -1.18
N ALA A 272 -3.72 -24.72 -0.40
CA ALA A 272 -2.44 -25.18 -0.93
C ALA A 272 -2.56 -26.55 -1.63
N PRO A 273 -1.98 -26.74 -2.83
CA PRO A 273 -2.08 -27.97 -3.59
C PRO A 273 -1.28 -29.11 -2.96
N LYS A 274 -1.21 -30.26 -3.62
CA LYS A 274 -0.41 -31.40 -3.18
C LYS A 274 1.07 -31.04 -3.05
N ALA A 275 1.76 -31.74 -2.15
CA ALA A 275 3.20 -31.60 -2.00
C ALA A 275 3.94 -31.83 -3.32
N GLY A 276 4.91 -30.97 -3.61
CA GLY A 276 5.66 -30.93 -4.87
C GLY A 276 5.03 -30.02 -5.96
N ASP A 277 3.74 -29.70 -5.86
CA ASP A 277 3.09 -28.78 -6.79
C ASP A 277 3.41 -27.31 -6.43
N LYS A 278 3.30 -26.44 -7.44
CA LYS A 278 3.59 -25.00 -7.29
C LYS A 278 2.37 -24.16 -7.61
N VAL A 279 2.27 -23.06 -6.85
CA VAL A 279 1.35 -21.94 -7.12
C VAL A 279 2.16 -20.76 -7.60
N TYR A 280 1.74 -20.13 -8.68
CA TYR A 280 2.45 -19.00 -9.28
C TYR A 280 1.61 -17.74 -9.20
N VAL A 281 2.18 -16.66 -8.66
CA VAL A 281 1.62 -15.32 -8.80
C VAL A 281 2.27 -14.64 -9.99
N ARG A 282 1.44 -14.17 -10.93
CA ARG A 282 1.87 -13.68 -12.24
C ARG A 282 1.39 -12.24 -12.47
N GLN A 283 2.20 -11.46 -13.18
CA GLN A 283 1.79 -10.22 -13.82
C GLN A 283 1.43 -10.49 -15.29
N MET A 284 0.21 -10.18 -15.68
CA MET A 284 -0.29 -10.34 -17.04
C MET A 284 -0.17 -9.03 -17.82
N LYS A 285 0.59 -8.97 -18.91
CA LYS A 285 0.73 -7.75 -19.73
C LYS A 285 0.43 -8.08 -21.20
N GLY A 286 -0.84 -8.00 -21.58
CA GLY A 286 -1.33 -8.47 -22.87
C GLY A 286 -1.06 -9.96 -23.03
N LYS A 287 -0.27 -10.35 -24.03
CA LYS A 287 0.14 -11.76 -24.26
C LYS A 287 1.37 -12.19 -23.44
N PHE A 288 2.01 -11.28 -22.74
CA PHE A 288 3.20 -11.56 -21.93
C PHE A 288 2.82 -11.85 -20.49
N VAL A 289 3.49 -12.85 -19.92
CA VAL A 289 3.32 -13.31 -18.55
C VAL A 289 4.65 -13.19 -17.84
N PHE A 290 4.69 -12.44 -16.74
CA PHE A 290 5.89 -12.23 -15.95
C PHE A 290 5.72 -12.87 -14.58
N PRO A 291 6.70 -13.68 -14.10
CA PRO A 291 6.65 -14.23 -12.75
C PRO A 291 6.83 -13.09 -11.73
N LEU A 292 6.05 -13.13 -10.66
CA LEU A 292 6.22 -12.26 -9.49
C LEU A 292 6.81 -13.08 -8.34
N CYS A 293 6.17 -14.17 -7.97
CA CYS A 293 6.68 -15.13 -6.99
C CYS A 293 6.03 -16.51 -7.21
N GLU A 294 6.59 -17.52 -6.55
CA GLU A 294 6.00 -18.85 -6.51
C GLU A 294 5.93 -19.40 -5.09
N PHE A 295 4.95 -20.28 -4.85
CA PHE A 295 4.82 -21.05 -3.63
C PHE A 295 5.03 -22.53 -3.96
N LEU A 296 5.97 -23.18 -3.30
CA LEU A 296 6.18 -24.63 -3.37
C LEU A 296 5.43 -25.30 -2.22
N SER A 297 4.53 -26.21 -2.53
CA SER A 297 3.81 -26.99 -1.53
C SER A 297 4.69 -28.13 -1.00
N GLU A 298 4.75 -28.25 0.32
CA GLU A 298 5.48 -29.33 1.03
C GLU A 298 4.52 -30.24 1.79
N GLU A 299 4.96 -31.44 2.11
CA GLU A 299 4.17 -32.41 2.88
C GLU A 299 3.69 -31.86 4.22
N SER A 300 2.46 -32.16 4.57
CA SER A 300 1.87 -31.81 5.86
C SER A 300 0.78 -32.80 6.26
N TRP A 301 0.42 -32.77 7.54
CA TRP A 301 -0.67 -33.55 8.12
C TRP A 301 -2.00 -32.75 8.22
N LEU A 302 -2.10 -31.61 7.55
CA LEU A 302 -3.31 -30.81 7.54
C LEU A 302 -4.44 -31.53 6.82
N ALA A 303 -5.65 -31.46 7.35
CA ALA A 303 -6.83 -32.07 6.74
C ALA A 303 -7.11 -31.49 5.36
N SER A 304 -7.61 -32.30 4.44
CA SER A 304 -7.87 -31.94 3.04
C SER A 304 -9.24 -31.31 2.79
N ASP A 305 -10.11 -31.28 3.79
CA ASP A 305 -11.49 -30.80 3.71
C ASP A 305 -11.66 -29.35 4.22
N LYS A 306 -10.58 -28.58 4.22
CA LYS A 306 -10.59 -27.18 4.67
C LYS A 306 -11.32 -26.26 3.70
N SER A 307 -11.90 -25.21 4.22
CA SER A 307 -12.50 -24.11 3.47
C SER A 307 -11.84 -22.79 3.85
N ILE A 308 -11.87 -21.83 2.93
CA ILE A 308 -11.37 -20.47 3.18
C ILE A 308 -12.28 -19.80 4.22
N PRO A 309 -11.74 -19.34 5.36
CA PRO A 309 -12.54 -18.68 6.37
C PRO A 309 -13.05 -17.31 5.87
N PRO A 310 -14.30 -16.94 6.17
CA PRO A 310 -14.83 -15.61 5.84
C PRO A 310 -14.13 -14.54 6.69
N LEU A 311 -13.94 -13.36 6.12
CA LEU A 311 -13.45 -12.20 6.85
C LEU A 311 -14.62 -11.37 7.38
N PRO A 312 -14.59 -10.86 8.62
CA PRO A 312 -15.56 -9.89 9.11
C PRO A 312 -15.44 -8.58 8.35
N LEU A 313 -16.59 -7.96 8.03
CA LEU A 313 -16.62 -6.68 7.33
C LEU A 313 -16.13 -5.54 8.24
N ASN A 314 -15.44 -4.57 7.65
CA ASN A 314 -15.04 -3.34 8.34
C ASN A 314 -16.27 -2.45 8.64
N PRO A 315 -16.23 -1.66 9.73
CA PRO A 315 -17.34 -0.79 10.14
C PRO A 315 -17.39 0.50 9.27
N ILE A 316 -17.58 0.33 7.96
CA ILE A 316 -17.72 1.44 7.03
C ILE A 316 -19.13 2.04 7.17
N ALA A 317 -19.23 3.35 7.33
CA ALA A 317 -20.51 4.04 7.44
C ALA A 317 -21.36 3.82 6.19
N PRO A 318 -22.62 3.36 6.32
CA PRO A 318 -23.47 3.08 5.17
C PRO A 318 -23.85 4.37 4.42
N VAL A 319 -23.66 4.37 3.10
CA VAL A 319 -23.98 5.51 2.24
C VAL A 319 -25.49 5.66 2.04
N LYS A 320 -26.00 6.90 2.21
CA LYS A 320 -27.41 7.24 2.02
C LYS A 320 -27.61 7.87 0.64
N LEU A 321 -27.66 7.05 -0.40
CA LEU A 321 -27.64 7.50 -1.81
C LEU A 321 -28.77 8.47 -2.16
N TYR A 322 -29.95 8.36 -1.55
CA TYR A 322 -31.10 9.25 -1.79
C TYR A 322 -30.90 10.68 -1.22
N GLN A 323 -29.88 10.90 -0.39
CA GLN A 323 -29.50 12.21 0.18
C GLN A 323 -28.10 12.65 -0.27
N ALA A 324 -27.44 11.87 -1.12
CA ALA A 324 -26.07 12.12 -1.50
C ALA A 324 -25.97 13.38 -2.37
N GLN A 325 -24.93 14.16 -2.11
CA GLN A 325 -24.52 15.27 -2.98
C GLN A 325 -23.48 14.73 -3.98
N GLU A 326 -23.67 15.06 -5.26
CA GLU A 326 -22.74 14.64 -6.31
C GLU A 326 -21.70 15.74 -6.58
N ILE A 327 -20.44 15.34 -6.72
CA ILE A 327 -19.31 16.23 -7.06
C ILE A 327 -18.55 15.61 -8.21
N ASP A 328 -18.33 16.41 -9.27
CA ASP A 328 -17.60 15.98 -10.46
C ASP A 328 -16.11 16.23 -10.31
N PHE A 329 -15.29 15.19 -10.56
CA PHE A 329 -13.85 15.26 -10.67
C PHE A 329 -13.40 14.78 -12.05
N VAL A 330 -12.82 15.66 -12.82
CA VAL A 330 -12.27 15.37 -14.15
C VAL A 330 -10.74 15.40 -14.06
N PHE A 331 -10.12 14.28 -14.44
CA PHE A 331 -8.68 14.14 -14.49
C PHE A 331 -8.20 14.35 -15.91
N GLU A 332 -7.38 15.37 -16.13
CA GLU A 332 -7.06 15.94 -17.42
C GLU A 332 -5.54 16.00 -17.63
N TRP A 333 -5.15 16.04 -18.88
CA TRP A 333 -3.77 16.22 -19.32
C TRP A 333 -3.61 17.54 -20.06
N GLU A 334 -2.75 18.42 -19.54
CA GLU A 334 -2.48 19.73 -20.14
C GLU A 334 -1.43 19.66 -21.27
N GLY A 335 -0.63 18.59 -21.28
CA GLY A 335 0.42 18.40 -22.27
C GLY A 335 1.80 18.32 -21.66
N ALA A 336 2.81 18.16 -22.52
CA ALA A 336 4.20 17.97 -22.08
C ALA A 336 5.01 19.29 -22.03
N VAL A 337 4.39 20.43 -22.32
CA VAL A 337 5.02 21.75 -22.30
C VAL A 337 4.34 22.59 -21.24
N THR A 338 5.09 22.96 -20.21
CA THR A 338 4.59 23.77 -19.11
C THR A 338 5.08 25.20 -19.21
N PRO A 339 4.28 26.19 -18.80
CA PRO A 339 4.76 27.56 -18.65
C PRO A 339 5.93 27.63 -17.65
N ALA A 340 6.83 28.55 -17.86
CA ALA A 340 7.84 28.88 -16.86
C ALA A 340 7.17 29.55 -15.66
N ASP A 341 7.67 29.26 -14.46
CA ASP A 341 7.29 30.02 -13.27
C ASP A 341 7.78 31.48 -13.35
N LYS A 342 7.48 32.31 -12.34
CA LYS A 342 7.89 33.71 -12.28
C LYS A 342 9.41 33.90 -12.23
N SER A 343 10.18 32.85 -11.92
CA SER A 343 11.64 32.84 -11.91
C SER A 343 12.25 32.39 -13.25
N GLY A 344 11.41 31.98 -14.21
CA GLY A 344 11.84 31.49 -15.53
C GLY A 344 12.12 29.99 -15.57
N HIS A 345 11.88 29.25 -14.49
CA HIS A 345 12.04 27.80 -14.47
C HIS A 345 10.75 27.11 -14.92
N ALA A 346 10.86 26.13 -15.81
CA ALA A 346 9.72 25.31 -16.20
C ALA A 346 9.21 24.50 -14.98
N VAL A 347 7.95 24.74 -14.60
CA VAL A 347 7.25 23.92 -13.61
C VAL A 347 6.52 22.81 -14.36
N PRO A 348 6.88 21.54 -14.15
CA PRO A 348 6.26 20.44 -14.90
C PRO A 348 4.86 20.13 -14.35
N ASN A 349 3.86 20.93 -14.71
CA ASN A 349 2.46 20.67 -14.44
C ASN A 349 1.84 20.03 -15.68
N PHE A 350 1.85 18.70 -15.75
CA PHE A 350 1.29 17.95 -16.89
C PHE A 350 -0.16 17.57 -16.69
N TRP A 351 -0.62 17.54 -15.44
CA TRP A 351 -1.90 16.94 -15.04
C TRP A 351 -2.76 17.93 -14.25
N LEU A 352 -4.05 17.82 -14.44
CA LEU A 352 -5.04 18.70 -13.83
C LEU A 352 -6.17 17.90 -13.19
N VAL A 353 -6.73 18.45 -12.11
CA VAL A 353 -8.03 18.08 -11.56
C VAL A 353 -8.98 19.26 -11.77
N ASN A 354 -10.05 19.07 -12.53
CA ASN A 354 -11.01 20.14 -12.86
C ASN A 354 -10.31 21.41 -13.37
N LYS A 355 -9.40 21.25 -14.35
CA LYS A 355 -8.59 22.33 -14.96
C LYS A 355 -7.64 23.07 -14.01
N ARG A 356 -7.40 22.53 -12.82
CA ARG A 356 -6.47 23.09 -11.84
C ARG A 356 -5.29 22.14 -11.65
N ALA A 357 -4.07 22.65 -11.80
CA ALA A 357 -2.88 21.96 -11.37
C ALA A 357 -2.63 22.25 -9.90
N TRP A 358 -2.00 21.29 -9.20
CA TRP A 358 -1.56 21.52 -7.84
C TRP A 358 -0.43 22.56 -7.78
N GLU A 359 -0.62 23.59 -6.96
CA GLU A 359 0.31 24.73 -6.82
C GLU A 359 1.41 24.48 -5.77
N GLY A 360 1.33 23.37 -5.04
CA GLY A 360 2.20 23.10 -3.90
C GLY A 360 1.68 23.66 -2.58
N MET A 361 2.32 23.26 -1.48
CA MET A 361 2.04 23.74 -0.12
C MET A 361 3.35 24.15 0.57
N SER A 362 3.23 25.11 1.50
CA SER A 362 4.30 25.52 2.41
C SER A 362 3.72 26.01 3.74
N ALA A 363 4.57 26.30 4.71
CA ALA A 363 4.14 26.77 6.03
C ALA A 363 3.26 28.05 6.01
N GLY A 364 3.33 28.84 4.96
CA GLY A 364 2.56 30.09 4.81
C GLY A 364 1.53 30.04 3.67
N HIS A 365 1.41 28.93 2.96
CA HIS A 365 0.53 28.80 1.81
C HIS A 365 -0.09 27.41 1.70
N ILE A 366 -1.41 27.35 1.85
CA ILE A 366 -2.24 26.19 1.58
C ILE A 366 -3.24 26.62 0.51
N PRO A 367 -3.29 25.97 -0.68
CA PRO A 367 -4.25 26.29 -1.74
C PRO A 367 -5.70 26.12 -1.28
N GLU A 368 -6.65 26.60 -2.10
CA GLU A 368 -8.07 26.29 -1.85
C GLU A 368 -8.36 24.81 -2.08
N PRO A 369 -9.21 24.18 -1.24
CA PRO A 369 -9.60 22.80 -1.40
C PRO A 369 -10.32 22.57 -2.76
N LEU A 370 -10.26 21.34 -3.25
CA LEU A 370 -11.03 20.92 -4.43
C LEU A 370 -12.53 20.87 -4.11
N ALA A 371 -12.89 20.53 -2.88
CA ALA A 371 -14.25 20.52 -2.38
C ALA A 371 -14.29 20.76 -0.85
N LYS A 372 -15.38 21.39 -0.38
CA LYS A 372 -15.72 21.51 1.05
C LYS A 372 -16.94 20.65 1.32
N LEU A 373 -16.82 19.76 2.29
CA LEU A 373 -17.82 18.75 2.62
C LEU A 373 -18.34 18.98 4.04
N GLU A 374 -19.64 18.78 4.23
CA GLU A 374 -20.26 18.83 5.54
C GLU A 374 -20.06 17.48 6.27
N LEU A 375 -19.63 17.54 7.52
CA LEU A 375 -19.43 16.36 8.36
C LEU A 375 -20.72 15.52 8.47
N GLY A 376 -20.59 14.21 8.31
CA GLY A 376 -21.69 13.24 8.40
C GLY A 376 -22.58 13.14 7.16
N LYS A 377 -22.36 13.93 6.12
CA LYS A 377 -23.11 13.84 4.86
C LYS A 377 -22.55 12.77 3.94
N THR A 378 -23.43 12.23 3.08
CA THR A 378 -23.04 11.31 2.01
C THR A 378 -22.73 12.09 0.75
N TYR A 379 -21.60 11.75 0.12
CA TYR A 379 -21.17 12.30 -1.17
C TYR A 379 -20.96 11.19 -2.19
N ILE A 380 -21.23 11.50 -3.45
CA ILE A 380 -20.84 10.68 -4.60
C ILE A 380 -19.85 11.49 -5.42
N PHE A 381 -18.64 10.98 -5.55
CA PHE A 381 -17.66 11.54 -6.47
C PHE A 381 -17.85 10.88 -7.85
N ASN A 382 -18.23 11.68 -8.84
CA ASN A 382 -18.26 11.29 -10.23
C ASN A 382 -16.85 11.46 -10.80
N LEU A 383 -16.10 10.40 -10.88
CA LEU A 383 -14.71 10.40 -11.34
C LEU A 383 -14.65 10.16 -12.83
N ARG A 384 -14.02 11.05 -13.56
CA ARG A 384 -13.88 10.93 -15.02
C ARG A 384 -12.44 11.18 -15.46
N ASN A 385 -11.80 10.14 -15.97
CA ASN A 385 -10.50 10.23 -16.61
C ASN A 385 -10.68 10.49 -18.11
N VAL A 386 -10.27 11.67 -18.59
CA VAL A 386 -10.32 12.02 -20.03
C VAL A 386 -8.95 11.85 -20.70
N THR A 387 -8.06 11.09 -20.10
CA THR A 387 -6.70 10.83 -20.59
C THR A 387 -6.52 9.41 -21.10
N GLN A 388 -5.41 9.16 -21.78
CA GLN A 388 -5.06 7.84 -22.31
C GLN A 388 -4.27 6.99 -21.31
N TYR A 389 -4.19 7.38 -20.04
CA TYR A 389 -3.37 6.77 -19.00
C TYR A 389 -4.21 6.33 -17.83
N HIS A 390 -3.70 5.36 -17.04
CA HIS A 390 -4.35 4.92 -15.82
C HIS A 390 -4.07 5.88 -14.67
N HIS A 391 -5.09 6.13 -13.85
CA HIS A 391 -4.96 6.94 -12.65
C HIS A 391 -5.59 6.20 -11.46
N PRO A 392 -4.80 5.63 -10.56
CA PRO A 392 -5.29 5.19 -9.25
C PRO A 392 -5.51 6.44 -8.37
N ILE A 393 -6.77 6.77 -8.14
CA ILE A 393 -7.18 7.97 -7.40
C ILE A 393 -7.44 7.61 -5.95
N HIS A 394 -6.60 8.16 -5.08
CA HIS A 394 -6.61 7.91 -3.65
C HIS A 394 -7.18 9.08 -2.86
N LEU A 395 -7.97 8.76 -1.84
CA LEU A 395 -8.48 9.70 -0.85
C LEU A 395 -8.00 9.30 0.54
N HIS A 396 -7.32 10.21 1.22
CA HIS A 396 -6.88 10.03 2.59
C HIS A 396 -8.05 9.99 3.57
N GLY A 397 -7.89 9.24 4.65
CA GLY A 397 -8.77 9.25 5.82
C GLY A 397 -10.22 8.78 5.60
N HIS A 398 -10.57 8.32 4.41
CA HIS A 398 -11.90 7.85 4.04
C HIS A 398 -11.85 6.60 3.18
N THR A 399 -12.97 5.88 3.14
CA THR A 399 -13.14 4.70 2.29
C THR A 399 -14.34 4.90 1.38
N PHE A 400 -14.14 4.75 0.07
CA PHE A 400 -15.20 4.77 -0.93
C PHE A 400 -15.99 3.46 -0.96
N THR A 401 -17.27 3.57 -1.28
CA THR A 401 -18.10 2.49 -1.83
C THR A 401 -18.22 2.73 -3.32
N VAL A 402 -17.59 1.89 -4.14
CA VAL A 402 -17.65 2.00 -5.61
C VAL A 402 -18.98 1.44 -6.08
N LEU A 403 -19.78 2.30 -6.74
CA LEU A 403 -21.12 1.99 -7.22
C LEU A 403 -21.15 1.67 -8.71
N GLU A 404 -20.26 2.32 -9.49
CA GLU A 404 -20.23 2.22 -10.94
C GLU A 404 -18.79 2.27 -11.45
N LEU A 405 -18.46 1.48 -12.46
CA LEU A 405 -17.19 1.53 -13.20
C LEU A 405 -17.49 1.54 -14.70
N ASP A 406 -16.87 2.48 -15.43
CA ASP A 406 -16.97 2.64 -16.89
C ASP A 406 -18.43 2.66 -17.39
N GLY A 407 -19.31 3.39 -16.68
CA GLY A 407 -20.73 3.54 -17.00
C GLY A 407 -21.59 2.30 -16.68
N LYS A 408 -21.02 1.32 -15.98
CA LYS A 408 -21.75 0.10 -15.57
C LYS A 408 -21.95 0.09 -14.06
N THR A 409 -23.20 0.06 -13.62
CA THR A 409 -23.54 -0.13 -12.22
C THR A 409 -23.07 -1.51 -11.76
N LEU A 410 -22.41 -1.57 -10.61
CA LEU A 410 -21.94 -2.80 -10.03
C LEU A 410 -23.07 -3.52 -9.30
N GLU A 411 -23.29 -4.79 -9.61
CA GLU A 411 -24.25 -5.64 -8.86
C GLU A 411 -23.83 -5.79 -7.40
N LYS A 412 -22.53 -5.82 -7.15
CA LYS A 412 -21.91 -5.92 -5.82
C LYS A 412 -20.92 -4.76 -5.65
N PRO A 413 -21.37 -3.64 -5.06
CA PRO A 413 -20.46 -2.56 -4.66
C PRO A 413 -19.36 -3.08 -3.74
N PHE A 414 -18.18 -2.50 -3.79
CA PHE A 414 -17.06 -2.86 -2.94
C PHE A 414 -16.42 -1.61 -2.32
N HIS A 415 -15.69 -1.80 -1.24
CA HIS A 415 -15.00 -0.73 -0.54
C HIS A 415 -13.53 -0.63 -0.96
N THR A 416 -13.03 0.60 -1.12
CA THR A 416 -11.63 0.90 -1.48
C THR A 416 -11.26 2.32 -1.03
N ASP A 417 -10.01 2.57 -0.77
CA ASP A 417 -9.48 3.94 -0.61
C ASP A 417 -8.86 4.49 -1.90
N THR A 418 -8.67 3.62 -2.91
CA THR A 418 -8.00 3.97 -4.17
C THR A 418 -8.79 3.41 -5.37
N VAL A 419 -9.36 4.30 -6.18
CA VAL A 419 -10.14 3.93 -7.38
C VAL A 419 -9.24 3.95 -8.61
N LEU A 420 -9.01 2.79 -9.24
CA LEU A 420 -8.22 2.71 -10.47
C LEU A 420 -9.06 3.08 -11.69
N LEU A 421 -8.89 4.29 -12.18
CA LEU A 421 -9.49 4.74 -13.43
C LEU A 421 -8.66 4.25 -14.63
N GLY A 422 -9.30 3.52 -15.53
CA GLY A 422 -8.72 3.12 -16.81
C GLY A 422 -8.57 4.31 -17.77
N LYS A 423 -7.98 4.05 -18.94
CA LYS A 423 -7.91 4.97 -20.05
C LYS A 423 -9.34 5.41 -20.45
N ASN A 424 -9.61 6.73 -20.45
CA ASN A 424 -10.94 7.32 -20.67
C ASN A 424 -12.04 6.71 -19.78
N GLY A 425 -11.65 6.15 -18.64
CA GLY A 425 -12.55 5.46 -17.73
C GLY A 425 -13.27 6.39 -16.78
N SER A 426 -14.31 5.87 -16.13
CA SER A 426 -15.10 6.60 -15.14
C SER A 426 -15.49 5.71 -13.97
N ALA A 427 -15.83 6.35 -12.84
CA ALA A 427 -16.40 5.65 -11.69
C ALA A 427 -17.35 6.55 -10.92
N LYS A 428 -18.35 5.95 -10.26
CA LYS A 428 -19.10 6.60 -9.18
C LYS A 428 -18.68 5.98 -7.86
N ALA A 429 -18.10 6.81 -6.99
CA ALA A 429 -17.58 6.40 -5.70
C ALA A 429 -18.27 7.19 -4.60
N ALA A 430 -19.05 6.52 -3.76
CA ALA A 430 -19.79 7.15 -2.66
C ALA A 430 -19.06 6.95 -1.33
N PHE A 431 -19.19 7.89 -0.41
CA PHE A 431 -18.71 7.76 0.96
C PHE A 431 -19.47 8.70 1.91
N VAL A 432 -19.37 8.44 3.19
CA VAL A 432 -19.80 9.38 4.22
C VAL A 432 -18.60 10.21 4.64
N ALA A 433 -18.72 11.53 4.64
CA ALA A 433 -17.67 12.43 5.13
C ALA A 433 -17.69 12.43 6.67
N ASP A 434 -17.23 11.33 7.29
CA ASP A 434 -17.33 11.06 8.73
C ASP A 434 -16.04 11.33 9.50
N ASN A 435 -14.97 11.71 8.82
CA ASN A 435 -13.67 12.01 9.41
C ASN A 435 -13.33 13.49 9.15
N PRO A 436 -13.40 14.38 10.18
CA PRO A 436 -13.18 15.80 9.99
C PRO A 436 -11.71 16.12 9.72
N GLY A 437 -11.45 17.09 8.84
CA GLY A 437 -10.09 17.54 8.52
C GLY A 437 -9.88 17.89 7.05
N ARG A 438 -8.61 18.14 6.71
CA ARG A 438 -8.15 18.43 5.34
C ARG A 438 -7.43 17.21 4.79
N TRP A 439 -8.07 16.51 3.87
CA TRP A 439 -7.63 15.20 3.39
C TRP A 439 -7.08 15.29 1.97
N MET A 440 -5.84 14.82 1.78
CA MET A 440 -5.27 14.74 0.43
C MET A 440 -6.12 13.87 -0.48
N TYR A 441 -6.18 14.29 -1.73
CA TYR A 441 -6.88 13.63 -2.82
C TYR A 441 -6.03 13.70 -4.07
N HIS A 442 -5.51 12.56 -4.54
CA HIS A 442 -4.50 12.58 -5.59
C HIS A 442 -4.41 11.26 -6.38
N CYS A 443 -3.76 11.33 -7.54
CA CYS A 443 -3.33 10.14 -8.26
C CYS A 443 -2.16 9.50 -7.54
N HIS A 444 -2.17 8.18 -7.38
CA HIS A 444 -1.09 7.45 -6.72
C HIS A 444 0.05 7.00 -7.68
N VAL A 445 -0.03 7.31 -8.98
CA VAL A 445 1.19 7.41 -9.80
C VAL A 445 1.94 8.65 -9.31
N ILE A 446 3.03 8.44 -8.59
CA ILE A 446 3.72 9.48 -7.81
C ILE A 446 4.18 10.66 -8.69
N GLU A 447 4.57 10.39 -9.93
CA GLU A 447 4.95 11.42 -10.88
C GLU A 447 3.74 12.25 -11.36
N HIS A 448 2.56 11.64 -11.51
CA HIS A 448 1.33 12.38 -11.81
C HIS A 448 0.94 13.30 -10.66
N MET A 449 1.00 12.78 -9.43
CA MET A 449 0.80 13.56 -8.21
C MET A 449 1.77 14.76 -8.18
N LYS A 450 3.07 14.51 -8.35
CA LYS A 450 4.14 15.53 -8.31
C LYS A 450 3.97 16.60 -9.39
N THR A 451 3.34 16.26 -10.52
CA THR A 451 3.20 17.13 -11.69
C THR A 451 1.76 17.60 -11.93
N GLY A 452 0.98 17.72 -10.86
CA GLY A 452 -0.29 18.45 -10.84
C GLY A 452 -1.55 17.69 -10.46
N LEU A 453 -1.56 16.33 -10.54
CA LEU A 453 -2.77 15.53 -10.30
C LEU A 453 -3.00 15.29 -8.81
N MET A 454 -3.18 16.36 -8.07
CA MET A 454 -3.31 16.37 -6.62
C MET A 454 -4.14 17.57 -6.15
N GLY A 455 -4.74 17.45 -4.99
CA GLY A 455 -5.42 18.48 -4.24
C GLY A 455 -5.82 17.94 -2.87
N PHE A 456 -6.72 18.60 -2.19
CA PHE A 456 -7.33 18.10 -0.96
C PHE A 456 -8.82 18.46 -0.90
N ILE A 457 -9.55 17.72 -0.08
CA ILE A 457 -10.91 18.04 0.34
C ILE A 457 -10.89 18.49 1.80
N GLU A 458 -11.84 19.33 2.18
CA GLU A 458 -12.05 19.76 3.56
C GLU A 458 -13.38 19.23 4.07
N VAL A 459 -13.36 18.50 5.20
CA VAL A 459 -14.54 17.99 5.90
C VAL A 459 -14.69 18.76 7.19
N ALA A 460 -15.81 19.52 7.36
CA ALA A 460 -16.08 20.36 8.53
C ALA A 460 -17.57 20.38 8.92
#